data_a947938824f0b4610700d8b0c8b9d188
#
_entry.id   a947938824f0b4610700d8b0c8b9d188
#
_cell.length_a   1.000
_cell.length_b   1.000
_cell.length_c   1.000
_cell.angle_alpha   90.00
_cell.angle_beta   90.00
_cell.angle_gamma   90.00
#
_symmetry.space_group_name_H-M   'P 1'
#
loop_
_entity.id
_entity.type
_entity.pdbx_description
1 polymer ?
#
loop_
_entity_poly.entity_id
_entity_poly.type
_entity_poly.pdbx_seq_one_letter_code
_entity_poly.pdbx_strand_id
1 'polypeptide(L)'
;MLQRLKRTTKALFFGRNGISPNVDTFLNNHGNEFILEMIISRNVISSILTGSLKILSKQFREQSNNNILYHLKMLIRTTHSNISLEKNEVISISPYKINYQAENLFVRFPPGITMNILLNNTRNKMGNSFLTYSAKDNNCQNFILAILQSNGLLNSRNEVFTKQSTDSYFSDDLRKFTNTITDIGSKIDIVREGGSLLN
;
A
#
# COMPACT_ATOMS: atom_id res chain seq x y z
N MET A 1 1.06 30.72 -19.90
CA MET A 1 1.41 30.50 -18.48
C MET A 1 1.16 29.08 -17.96
N LEU A 2 0.35 28.26 -18.63
CA LEU A 2 0.01 26.88 -18.22
C LEU A 2 1.05 25.80 -18.58
N GLN A 3 2.00 26.06 -19.50
CA GLN A 3 3.00 25.09 -19.91
C GLN A 3 4.21 24.98 -18.96
N ARG A 4 4.39 25.93 -18.04
CA ARG A 4 5.54 25.90 -17.11
C ARG A 4 5.30 25.05 -15.86
N LEU A 5 4.06 24.77 -15.50
CA LEU A 5 3.72 23.90 -14.36
C LEU A 5 3.90 22.39 -14.65
N LYS A 6 3.83 21.99 -15.93
CA LYS A 6 3.98 20.56 -16.32
C LYS A 6 5.44 20.05 -16.27
N ARG A 7 6.44 20.93 -16.21
CA ARG A 7 7.86 20.54 -16.23
C ARG A 7 8.49 20.34 -14.85
N THR A 8 7.90 20.85 -13.80
CA THR A 8 8.46 20.77 -12.43
C THR A 8 8.09 19.50 -11.66
N THR A 9 7.08 18.76 -12.10
CA THR A 9 6.66 17.51 -11.44
C THR A 9 7.46 16.29 -11.90
N LYS A 10 8.15 16.34 -13.03
CA LYS A 10 8.88 15.20 -13.58
C LYS A 10 10.25 14.91 -12.95
N ALA A 11 10.82 15.83 -12.18
CA ALA A 11 12.20 15.73 -11.69
C ALA A 11 12.34 15.19 -10.26
N LEU A 12 11.23 14.88 -9.56
CA LEU A 12 11.25 14.54 -8.13
C LEU A 12 11.05 13.02 -7.83
N PHE A 13 10.95 12.16 -8.84
CA PHE A 13 10.45 10.79 -8.65
C PHE A 13 11.41 9.65 -9.01
N PHE A 14 12.70 9.87 -9.16
CA PHE A 14 13.67 8.81 -9.44
C PHE A 14 14.60 8.54 -8.26
N GLY A 15 14.17 7.64 -7.36
CA GLY A 15 15.00 7.05 -6.33
C GLY A 15 14.39 5.72 -5.87
N ARG A 16 15.20 4.80 -5.31
CA ARG A 16 14.75 3.47 -4.83
C ARG A 16 13.63 3.51 -3.78
N ASN A 17 13.32 4.68 -3.25
CA ASN A 17 12.17 4.96 -2.38
C ASN A 17 11.31 6.00 -3.11
N GLY A 18 10.07 5.68 -3.43
CA GLY A 18 9.26 6.65 -4.16
C GLY A 18 7.92 6.11 -4.65
N ILE A 19 7.48 6.68 -5.73
CA ILE A 19 6.27 6.29 -6.45
C ILE A 19 6.69 5.46 -7.66
N SER A 20 6.03 4.31 -7.87
CA SER A 20 6.30 3.52 -9.08
C SER A 20 5.80 4.26 -10.35
N PRO A 21 6.41 4.03 -11.53
CA PRO A 21 5.97 4.63 -12.79
C PRO A 21 4.48 4.38 -13.09
N ASN A 22 3.93 3.28 -12.63
CA ASN A 22 2.51 2.94 -12.78
C ASN A 22 1.59 3.98 -12.12
N VAL A 23 1.99 4.52 -10.97
CA VAL A 23 1.20 5.53 -10.25
C VAL A 23 1.15 6.82 -11.04
N ASP A 24 2.28 7.29 -11.54
CA ASP A 24 2.32 8.52 -12.35
C ASP A 24 1.49 8.37 -13.62
N THR A 25 1.63 7.23 -14.31
CA THR A 25 0.84 6.93 -15.51
C THR A 25 -0.65 6.89 -15.18
N PHE A 26 -1.02 6.20 -14.10
CA PHE A 26 -2.42 6.12 -13.67
C PHE A 26 -2.98 7.51 -13.30
N LEU A 27 -2.27 8.29 -12.49
CA LEU A 27 -2.76 9.61 -12.06
C LEU A 27 -2.86 10.60 -13.23
N ASN A 28 -1.98 10.51 -14.22
CA ASN A 28 -2.06 11.34 -15.42
C ASN A 28 -3.31 11.01 -16.26
N ASN A 29 -3.69 9.75 -16.35
CA ASN A 29 -4.79 9.29 -17.20
C ASN A 29 -6.12 9.22 -16.45
N HIS A 30 -6.10 8.84 -15.18
CA HIS A 30 -7.27 8.46 -14.38
C HIS A 30 -7.37 9.20 -13.03
N GLY A 31 -6.42 10.07 -12.71
CA GLY A 31 -6.34 10.71 -11.39
C GLY A 31 -7.55 11.60 -11.03
N ASN A 32 -8.30 12.06 -12.01
CA ASN A 32 -9.52 12.86 -11.81
C ASN A 32 -10.81 12.03 -11.81
N GLU A 33 -10.71 10.70 -11.96
CA GLU A 33 -11.86 9.82 -11.81
C GLU A 33 -12.40 9.85 -10.39
N PHE A 34 -13.72 9.88 -10.25
CA PHE A 34 -14.36 9.79 -8.95
C PHE A 34 -14.22 8.39 -8.37
N ILE A 35 -13.89 8.32 -7.10
CA ILE A 35 -13.88 7.08 -6.35
C ILE A 35 -15.33 6.70 -6.04
N LEU A 36 -15.70 5.46 -6.35
CA LEU A 36 -17.03 4.88 -6.12
C LEU A 36 -17.03 3.88 -4.97
N GLU A 37 -15.87 3.25 -4.69
CA GLU A 37 -15.72 2.28 -3.62
C GLU A 37 -14.28 2.27 -3.10
N MET A 38 -14.14 2.10 -1.80
CA MET A 38 -12.85 1.86 -1.13
C MET A 38 -12.98 0.70 -0.15
N ILE A 39 -12.00 -0.21 -0.21
CA ILE A 39 -11.93 -1.38 0.69
C ILE A 39 -10.50 -1.47 1.24
N ILE A 40 -10.35 -1.54 2.55
CA ILE A 40 -9.09 -1.94 3.16
C ILE A 40 -9.04 -3.46 3.12
N SER A 41 -8.05 -4.00 2.42
CA SER A 41 -7.83 -5.45 2.32
C SER A 41 -6.56 -5.82 3.07
N ARG A 42 -6.64 -6.81 3.96
CA ARG A 42 -5.49 -7.34 4.67
C ARG A 42 -5.30 -8.82 4.40
N ASN A 43 -4.11 -9.17 3.96
CA ASN A 43 -3.70 -10.53 3.64
C ASN A 43 -2.65 -11.00 4.64
N VAL A 44 -2.79 -12.21 5.13
CA VAL A 44 -1.75 -12.82 5.98
C VAL A 44 -0.47 -12.94 5.17
N ILE A 45 0.64 -12.35 5.62
CA ILE A 45 1.91 -12.35 4.88
C ILE A 45 2.37 -13.79 4.58
N SER A 46 2.22 -14.71 5.52
CA SER A 46 2.60 -16.12 5.31
C SER A 46 1.81 -16.81 4.21
N SER A 47 0.62 -16.33 3.83
CA SER A 47 -0.19 -16.93 2.76
C SER A 47 0.28 -16.55 1.37
N ILE A 48 1.04 -15.45 1.24
CA ILE A 48 1.57 -14.97 -0.04
C ILE A 48 3.01 -15.43 -0.29
N LEU A 49 3.66 -16.00 0.73
CA LEU A 49 5.02 -16.48 0.65
C LEU A 49 5.08 -17.93 0.19
N THR A 50 6.12 -18.29 -0.57
CA THR A 50 6.36 -19.65 -1.08
C THR A 50 7.75 -20.16 -0.71
N GLY A 51 7.92 -21.48 -0.69
CA GLY A 51 9.23 -22.13 -0.48
C GLY A 51 9.88 -21.81 0.87
N SER A 52 11.18 -21.54 0.86
CA SER A 52 11.98 -21.24 2.06
C SER A 52 11.45 -20.06 2.86
N LEU A 53 10.88 -19.06 2.21
CA LEU A 53 10.31 -17.89 2.86
C LEU A 53 9.06 -18.24 3.69
N LYS A 54 8.28 -19.22 3.24
CA LYS A 54 7.13 -19.73 4.01
C LYS A 54 7.57 -20.44 5.29
N ILE A 55 8.67 -21.19 5.24
CA ILE A 55 9.24 -21.86 6.40
C ILE A 55 9.75 -20.83 7.42
N LEU A 56 10.50 -19.83 6.94
CA LEU A 56 10.99 -18.74 7.77
C LEU A 56 9.85 -17.93 8.42
N SER A 57 8.78 -17.66 7.67
CA SER A 57 7.61 -16.95 8.20
C SER A 57 6.86 -17.77 9.27
N LYS A 58 6.90 -19.12 9.17
CA LYS A 58 6.34 -20.01 10.20
C LYS A 58 7.16 -19.95 11.49
N GLN A 59 8.49 -20.05 11.39
CA GLN A 59 9.40 -19.91 12.55
C GLN A 59 9.25 -18.53 13.21
N PHE A 60 9.12 -17.48 12.42
CA PHE A 60 8.84 -16.13 12.89
C PHE A 60 7.55 -16.05 13.70
N ARG A 61 6.47 -16.66 13.21
CA ARG A 61 5.18 -16.69 13.89
C ARG A 61 5.22 -17.42 15.22
N GLU A 62 5.99 -18.50 15.29
CA GLU A 62 6.19 -19.27 16.53
C GLU A 62 6.97 -18.45 17.56
N GLN A 63 7.98 -17.68 17.14
CA GLN A 63 8.76 -16.79 18.00
C GLN A 63 7.99 -15.57 18.48
N SER A 64 6.99 -15.12 17.73
CA SER A 64 6.17 -13.93 18.02
C SER A 64 4.84 -14.26 18.73
N ASN A 65 4.78 -15.33 19.52
CA ASN A 65 3.57 -15.76 20.24
C ASN A 65 2.34 -15.92 19.32
N ASN A 66 2.54 -16.48 18.11
CA ASN A 66 1.50 -16.69 17.11
C ASN A 66 0.78 -15.43 16.60
N ASN A 67 1.35 -14.26 16.79
CA ASN A 67 0.80 -13.05 16.18
C ASN A 67 0.86 -13.14 14.65
N ILE A 68 -0.24 -12.82 13.99
CA ILE A 68 -0.36 -12.88 12.54
C ILE A 68 0.03 -11.52 11.97
N LEU A 69 1.04 -11.52 11.11
CA LEU A 69 1.43 -10.31 10.38
C LEU A 69 0.65 -10.21 9.06
N TYR A 70 0.04 -9.06 8.84
CA TYR A 70 -0.74 -8.79 7.63
C TYR A 70 -0.03 -7.76 6.74
N HIS A 71 -0.13 -7.95 5.43
CA HIS A 71 0.07 -6.91 4.45
C HIS A 71 -1.25 -6.23 4.14
N LEU A 72 -1.25 -4.89 4.10
CA LEU A 72 -2.44 -4.09 3.85
C LEU A 72 -2.34 -3.37 2.51
N LYS A 73 -3.46 -3.35 1.80
CA LYS A 73 -3.65 -2.58 0.59
C LYS A 73 -5.03 -1.95 0.57
N MET A 74 -5.21 -0.90 -0.22
CA MET A 74 -6.51 -0.30 -0.46
C MET A 74 -6.98 -0.67 -1.85
N LEU A 75 -8.10 -1.37 -1.93
CA LEU A 75 -8.78 -1.66 -3.19
C LEU A 75 -9.71 -0.49 -3.47
N ILE A 76 -9.61 0.10 -4.65
CA ILE A 76 -10.37 1.28 -5.05
C ILE A 76 -11.03 1.01 -6.38
N ARG A 77 -12.35 1.22 -6.43
CA ARG A 77 -13.09 1.29 -7.69
C ARG A 77 -13.39 2.74 -8.00
N THR A 78 -12.97 3.17 -9.17
CA THR A 78 -13.29 4.49 -9.72
C THR A 78 -14.37 4.37 -10.80
N THR A 79 -14.69 5.47 -11.47
CA THR A 79 -15.67 5.46 -12.56
C THR A 79 -15.29 4.54 -13.73
N HIS A 80 -14.00 4.30 -13.97
CA HIS A 80 -13.54 3.51 -15.12
C HIS A 80 -12.49 2.45 -14.76
N SER A 81 -12.03 2.42 -13.51
CA SER A 81 -10.90 1.57 -13.12
C SER A 81 -11.14 0.82 -11.82
N ASN A 82 -10.56 -0.38 -11.71
CA ASN A 82 -10.45 -1.12 -10.45
C ASN A 82 -8.97 -1.31 -10.14
N ILE A 83 -8.51 -0.74 -9.02
CA ILE A 83 -7.10 -0.71 -8.68
C ILE A 83 -6.82 -1.16 -7.25
N SER A 84 -5.65 -1.72 -7.05
CA SER A 84 -5.00 -1.93 -5.76
C SER A 84 -3.95 -0.84 -5.57
N LEU A 85 -4.07 -0.08 -4.50
CA LEU A 85 -3.11 0.92 -4.06
C LEU A 85 -2.41 0.40 -2.81
N GLU A 86 -1.10 0.31 -2.84
CA GLU A 86 -0.32 -0.21 -1.72
C GLU A 86 1.01 0.53 -1.56
N LYS A 87 1.58 0.43 -0.37
CA LYS A 87 2.92 0.94 -0.07
C LYS A 87 3.78 -0.18 0.51
N ASN A 88 4.80 -0.50 -0.24
CA ASN A 88 5.95 -1.29 0.16
C ASN A 88 7.17 -0.36 0.17
N GLU A 89 8.31 -0.76 -0.41
CA GLU A 89 9.42 0.17 -0.61
C GLU A 89 9.03 1.37 -1.48
N VAL A 90 8.06 1.16 -2.39
CA VAL A 90 7.45 2.20 -3.23
C VAL A 90 5.94 2.18 -3.09
N ILE A 91 5.29 3.29 -3.40
CA ILE A 91 3.85 3.33 -3.61
C ILE A 91 3.59 2.78 -5.01
N SER A 92 2.68 1.83 -5.14
CA SER A 92 2.32 1.18 -6.40
C SER A 92 0.81 1.14 -6.60
N ILE A 93 0.40 1.15 -7.88
CA ILE A 93 -0.95 0.90 -8.33
C ILE A 93 -0.91 -0.25 -9.31
N SER A 94 -1.81 -1.22 -9.13
CA SER A 94 -2.02 -2.33 -10.04
C SER A 94 -3.52 -2.58 -10.23
N PRO A 95 -3.95 -3.25 -11.33
CA PRO A 95 -5.32 -3.76 -11.42
C PRO A 95 -5.61 -4.71 -10.25
N TYR A 96 -6.83 -4.70 -9.70
CA TYR A 96 -7.14 -5.63 -8.62
C TYR A 96 -8.22 -6.63 -9.00
N LYS A 97 -8.12 -7.82 -8.36
CA LYS A 97 -9.21 -8.78 -8.24
C LYS A 97 -9.47 -9.01 -6.75
N ILE A 98 -10.73 -9.09 -6.36
CA ILE A 98 -11.10 -9.38 -4.96
C ILE A 98 -10.51 -10.74 -4.58
N ASN A 99 -9.71 -10.75 -3.52
CA ASN A 99 -9.26 -11.98 -2.89
C ASN A 99 -10.22 -12.32 -1.75
N TYR A 100 -11.00 -13.37 -1.92
CA TYR A 100 -11.97 -13.82 -0.90
C TYR A 100 -11.31 -14.45 0.33
N GLN A 101 -10.03 -14.79 0.27
CA GLN A 101 -9.26 -15.26 1.43
C GLN A 101 -8.70 -14.10 2.26
N ALA A 102 -8.74 -12.88 1.74
CA ALA A 102 -8.34 -11.68 2.47
C ALA A 102 -9.48 -11.21 3.38
N GLU A 103 -9.12 -10.61 4.49
CA GLU A 103 -10.07 -9.86 5.29
C GLU A 103 -10.29 -8.49 4.66
N ASN A 104 -11.54 -8.12 4.42
CA ASN A 104 -11.90 -6.91 3.70
C ASN A 104 -12.83 -6.03 4.53
N LEU A 105 -12.50 -4.73 4.61
CA LEU A 105 -13.31 -3.73 5.30
C LEU A 105 -13.68 -2.59 4.35
N PHE A 106 -14.97 -2.40 4.09
CA PHE A 106 -15.48 -1.27 3.32
C PHE A 106 -15.32 0.04 4.08
N VAL A 107 -14.77 1.05 3.41
CA VAL A 107 -14.61 2.42 3.92
C VAL A 107 -15.77 3.28 3.43
N ARG A 108 -16.49 3.91 4.35
CA ARG A 108 -17.49 4.92 4.02
C ARG A 108 -16.80 6.25 3.76
N PHE A 109 -17.19 6.94 2.70
CA PHE A 109 -16.64 8.24 2.34
C PHE A 109 -17.71 9.11 1.65
N PRO A 110 -17.59 10.46 1.70
CA PRO A 110 -18.48 11.36 0.98
C PRO A 110 -18.23 11.29 -0.53
N PRO A 111 -19.22 11.58 -1.37
CA PRO A 111 -19.03 11.66 -2.81
C PRO A 111 -18.06 12.80 -3.19
N GLY A 112 -17.47 12.70 -4.38
CA GLY A 112 -16.62 13.75 -4.94
C GLY A 112 -15.12 13.62 -4.69
N ILE A 113 -14.67 12.57 -3.99
CA ILE A 113 -13.24 12.28 -3.84
C ILE A 113 -12.71 11.66 -5.14
N THR A 114 -11.59 12.19 -5.64
CA THR A 114 -10.84 11.61 -6.77
C THR A 114 -9.51 11.03 -6.29
N MET A 115 -8.85 10.24 -7.14
CA MET A 115 -7.53 9.70 -6.82
C MET A 115 -6.48 10.79 -6.59
N ASN A 116 -6.53 11.88 -7.37
CA ASN A 116 -5.66 13.03 -7.20
C ASN A 116 -5.89 13.70 -5.84
N ILE A 117 -7.14 13.93 -5.42
CA ILE A 117 -7.46 14.49 -4.11
C ILE A 117 -6.96 13.56 -3.01
N LEU A 118 -7.28 12.25 -3.09
CA LEU A 118 -6.90 11.25 -2.11
C LEU A 118 -5.39 11.24 -1.86
N LEU A 119 -4.60 11.12 -2.93
CA LEU A 119 -3.15 10.99 -2.81
C LEU A 119 -2.45 12.32 -2.50
N ASN A 120 -2.93 13.45 -3.00
CA ASN A 120 -2.38 14.76 -2.66
C ASN A 120 -2.57 15.08 -1.17
N ASN A 121 -3.75 14.83 -0.61
CA ASN A 121 -4.01 15.01 0.81
C ASN A 121 -3.09 14.09 1.64
N THR A 122 -2.93 12.84 1.21
CA THR A 122 -2.06 11.87 1.89
C THR A 122 -0.60 12.30 1.84
N ARG A 123 -0.11 12.76 0.70
CA ARG A 123 1.25 13.27 0.53
C ARG A 123 1.51 14.49 1.41
N ASN A 124 0.57 15.44 1.45
CA ASN A 124 0.67 16.62 2.30
C ASN A 124 0.74 16.24 3.80
N LYS A 125 -0.05 15.25 4.22
CA LYS A 125 -0.06 14.73 5.59
C LYS A 125 1.24 14.04 5.97
N MET A 126 1.78 13.20 5.08
CA MET A 126 2.95 12.37 5.36
C MET A 126 4.28 13.12 5.14
N GLY A 127 4.29 14.18 4.33
CA GLY A 127 5.52 14.88 3.97
C GLY A 127 6.56 13.93 3.36
N ASN A 128 7.79 13.99 3.86
CA ASN A 128 8.91 13.14 3.37
C ASN A 128 8.64 11.64 3.58
N SER A 129 7.87 11.27 4.61
CA SER A 129 7.50 9.87 4.87
C SER A 129 6.63 9.25 3.78
N PHE A 130 6.02 10.08 2.91
CA PHE A 130 5.25 9.59 1.77
C PHE A 130 6.12 8.76 0.81
N LEU A 131 7.37 9.17 0.61
CA LEU A 131 8.30 8.57 -0.36
C LEU A 131 9.29 7.57 0.26
N THR A 132 9.33 7.44 1.58
CA THR A 132 10.24 6.53 2.27
C THR A 132 9.48 5.35 2.85
N TYR A 133 10.16 4.24 3.11
CA TYR A 133 9.60 3.04 3.73
C TYR A 133 10.43 2.58 4.92
N SER A 134 9.76 2.19 5.97
CA SER A 134 10.33 1.50 7.12
C SER A 134 9.30 0.50 7.65
N ALA A 135 9.64 -0.76 7.72
CA ALA A 135 8.72 -1.79 8.19
C ALA A 135 8.20 -1.51 9.62
N LYS A 136 8.99 -0.81 10.44
CA LYS A 136 8.61 -0.43 11.80
C LYS A 136 7.69 0.78 11.84
N ASP A 137 8.11 1.90 11.24
CA ASP A 137 7.55 3.21 11.55
C ASP A 137 6.86 3.87 10.35
N ASN A 138 7.00 3.32 9.13
CA ASN A 138 6.46 3.90 7.90
C ASN A 138 6.14 2.82 6.86
N ASN A 139 5.25 1.93 7.22
CA ASN A 139 4.87 0.74 6.46
C ASN A 139 3.49 0.88 5.78
N CYS A 140 2.96 -0.22 5.24
CA CYS A 140 1.65 -0.26 4.61
C CYS A 140 0.51 0.19 5.55
N GLN A 141 0.58 -0.13 6.85
CA GLN A 141 -0.43 0.28 7.83
C GLN A 141 -0.44 1.80 8.02
N ASN A 142 0.75 2.40 8.22
CA ASN A 142 0.90 3.85 8.38
C ASN A 142 0.41 4.60 7.14
N PHE A 143 0.65 4.03 5.96
CA PHE A 143 0.15 4.60 4.70
C PHE A 143 -1.38 4.57 4.61
N ILE A 144 -2.02 3.43 4.90
CA ILE A 144 -3.48 3.34 4.94
C ILE A 144 -4.08 4.28 5.99
N LEU A 145 -3.50 4.34 7.20
CA LEU A 145 -3.93 5.28 8.22
C LEU A 145 -3.80 6.74 7.78
N ALA A 146 -2.70 7.09 7.10
CA ALA A 146 -2.50 8.42 6.57
C ALA A 146 -3.54 8.78 5.50
N ILE A 147 -3.89 7.84 4.60
CA ILE A 147 -4.99 8.02 3.63
C ILE A 147 -6.30 8.32 4.35
N LEU A 148 -6.64 7.51 5.34
CA LEU A 148 -7.89 7.68 6.08
C LEU A 148 -7.93 9.01 6.84
N GLN A 149 -6.85 9.36 7.55
CA GLN A 149 -6.77 10.60 8.33
C GLN A 149 -6.80 11.85 7.46
N SER A 150 -5.97 11.88 6.41
CA SER A 150 -5.83 13.08 5.56
C SER A 150 -7.07 13.41 4.75
N ASN A 151 -7.96 12.42 4.56
CA ASN A 151 -9.19 12.58 3.80
C ASN A 151 -10.46 12.57 4.69
N GLY A 152 -10.30 12.65 6.02
CA GLY A 152 -11.43 12.69 6.95
C GLY A 152 -12.24 11.38 7.05
N LEU A 153 -11.61 10.25 6.71
CA LEU A 153 -12.24 8.94 6.61
C LEU A 153 -11.96 8.05 7.82
N LEU A 154 -11.03 8.46 8.72
CA LEU A 154 -10.66 7.66 9.88
C LEU A 154 -11.80 7.61 10.89
N ASN A 155 -12.10 6.41 11.35
CA ASN A 155 -12.99 6.13 12.47
C ASN A 155 -12.46 4.93 13.26
N SER A 156 -13.01 4.68 14.46
CA SER A 156 -12.54 3.61 15.34
C SER A 156 -12.55 2.23 14.68
N ARG A 157 -13.54 1.93 13.84
CA ARG A 157 -13.65 0.63 13.17
C ARG A 157 -12.51 0.38 12.17
N ASN A 158 -12.23 1.35 11.28
CA ASN A 158 -11.19 1.18 10.29
C ASN A 158 -9.79 1.40 10.89
N GLU A 159 -9.68 2.18 11.96
CA GLU A 159 -8.44 2.30 12.72
C GLU A 159 -8.03 0.97 13.37
N VAL A 160 -8.93 0.33 14.11
CA VAL A 160 -8.69 -0.99 14.74
C VAL A 160 -8.38 -2.06 13.68
N PHE A 161 -9.11 -2.04 12.55
CA PHE A 161 -8.85 -2.98 11.47
C PHE A 161 -7.47 -2.79 10.85
N THR A 162 -6.97 -1.56 10.73
CA THR A 162 -5.71 -1.24 10.09
C THR A 162 -4.51 -1.41 11.01
N LYS A 163 -4.64 -1.04 12.29
CA LYS A 163 -3.54 -1.13 13.26
C LYS A 163 -3.27 -2.58 13.64
N GLN A 164 -2.00 -2.94 13.62
CA GLN A 164 -1.47 -4.18 14.20
C GLN A 164 -0.36 -3.77 15.15
N SER A 165 -0.26 -4.43 16.30
CA SER A 165 0.91 -4.27 17.15
C SER A 165 2.10 -4.90 16.44
N THR A 166 3.10 -4.10 16.13
CA THR A 166 4.35 -4.54 15.52
C THR A 166 5.50 -4.59 16.52
N ASP A 167 5.27 -4.15 17.75
CA ASP A 167 6.32 -3.97 18.76
C ASP A 167 7.03 -5.29 19.15
N SER A 168 6.31 -6.41 19.10
CA SER A 168 6.90 -7.73 19.38
C SER A 168 7.73 -8.32 18.24
N TYR A 169 7.79 -7.65 17.08
CA TYR A 169 8.44 -8.18 15.88
C TYR A 169 9.82 -7.60 15.58
N PHE A 170 10.31 -6.64 16.37
CA PHE A 170 11.51 -5.91 16.04
C PHE A 170 12.70 -6.16 16.97
N SER A 171 13.30 -7.37 16.86
CA SER A 171 14.74 -7.50 16.99
C SER A 171 15.40 -7.07 15.66
N ASP A 172 16.65 -6.61 15.67
CA ASP A 172 17.33 -6.10 14.46
C ASP A 172 17.40 -7.13 13.31
N ASP A 173 17.50 -8.42 13.61
CA ASP A 173 17.51 -9.49 12.62
C ASP A 173 16.11 -9.72 11.99
N LEU A 174 15.06 -9.58 12.78
CA LEU A 174 13.68 -9.66 12.30
C LEU A 174 13.32 -8.47 11.44
N ARG A 175 13.90 -7.30 11.67
CA ARG A 175 13.70 -6.08 10.89
C ARG A 175 14.18 -6.22 9.45
N LYS A 176 15.38 -6.77 9.25
CA LYS A 176 15.92 -7.07 7.90
C LYS A 176 15.05 -8.09 7.17
N PHE A 177 14.62 -9.12 7.89
CA PHE A 177 13.77 -10.17 7.38
C PHE A 177 12.39 -9.66 6.96
N THR A 178 11.75 -8.82 7.77
CA THR A 178 10.43 -8.24 7.46
C THR A 178 10.48 -7.32 6.25
N ASN A 179 11.54 -6.51 6.10
CA ASN A 179 11.76 -5.70 4.91
C ASN A 179 11.91 -6.56 3.65
N THR A 180 12.69 -7.64 3.74
CA THR A 180 12.89 -8.58 2.63
C THR A 180 11.59 -9.28 2.24
N ILE A 181 10.77 -9.69 3.21
CA ILE A 181 9.49 -10.37 2.96
C ILE A 181 8.49 -9.43 2.30
N THR A 182 8.37 -8.18 2.77
CA THR A 182 7.45 -7.20 2.18
C THR A 182 7.85 -6.84 0.75
N ASP A 183 9.15 -6.72 0.46
CA ASP A 183 9.66 -6.47 -0.89
C ASP A 183 9.39 -7.66 -1.83
N ILE A 184 9.60 -8.88 -1.36
CA ILE A 184 9.33 -10.10 -2.16
C ILE A 184 7.83 -10.32 -2.34
N GLY A 185 7.02 -10.06 -1.31
CA GLY A 185 5.56 -10.15 -1.39
C GLY A 185 4.99 -9.24 -2.47
N SER A 186 5.47 -8.00 -2.55
CA SER A 186 5.06 -7.05 -3.59
C SER A 186 5.47 -7.48 -5.00
N LYS A 187 6.64 -8.07 -5.16
CA LYS A 187 7.11 -8.61 -6.46
C LYS A 187 6.30 -9.82 -6.91
N ILE A 188 5.88 -10.68 -5.97
CA ILE A 188 5.04 -11.85 -6.26
C ILE A 188 3.64 -11.42 -6.68
N ASP A 189 3.05 -10.41 -6.04
CA ASP A 189 1.74 -9.88 -6.42
C ASP A 189 1.78 -9.28 -7.82
N ILE A 190 2.82 -8.51 -8.17
CA ILE A 190 3.03 -7.97 -9.53
C ILE A 190 3.10 -9.10 -10.58
N VAL A 191 3.82 -10.19 -10.29
CA VAL A 191 3.94 -11.35 -11.21
C VAL A 191 2.62 -12.12 -11.32
N ARG A 192 1.89 -12.32 -10.22
CA ARG A 192 0.59 -13.01 -10.22
C ARG A 192 -0.51 -12.22 -10.91
N GLU A 193 -0.46 -10.90 -10.87
CA GLU A 193 -1.42 -10.00 -11.49
C GLU A 193 -1.12 -9.71 -12.97
N GLY A 194 -0.17 -10.42 -13.57
CA GLY A 194 0.12 -10.36 -15.02
C GLY A 194 1.01 -9.20 -15.43
N GLY A 195 1.73 -8.61 -14.48
CA GLY A 195 2.82 -7.69 -14.77
C GLY A 195 3.96 -8.46 -15.41
N SER A 196 4.04 -8.47 -16.75
CA SER A 196 5.22 -8.91 -17.47
C SER A 196 6.42 -8.09 -16.98
N LEU A 197 7.38 -8.76 -16.38
CA LEU A 197 8.74 -8.23 -16.26
C LEU A 197 9.27 -8.13 -17.70
N LEU A 198 8.97 -7.05 -18.38
CA LEU A 198 9.71 -6.68 -19.57
C LEU A 198 11.09 -6.22 -19.13
N ASN A 199 12.06 -6.97 -19.63
CA ASN A 199 13.50 -6.75 -19.62
C ASN A 199 13.92 -5.28 -19.75
#